data_b3eb85ae083dda44ebdd95873d9268f8
#
_entry.id   b3eb85ae083dda44ebdd95873d9268f8
#
_cell.length_a   1.000
_cell.length_b   1.000
_cell.length_c   1.000
_cell.angle_alpha   90.00
_cell.angle_beta   90.00
_cell.angle_gamma   90.00
#
_symmetry.space_group_name_H-M   'P 1'
#
loop_
_entity.id
_entity.type
_entity.pdbx_description
1 polymer ?
#
loop_
_entity_poly.entity_id
_entity_poly.type
_entity_poly.pdbx_seq_one_letter_code
_entity_poly.pdbx_strand_id
1 'polypeptide(L)'
;MRRGRAGRALLAALGLGLGLALGGGAAQAQAPLSACPSLPPRSPMPRDATPDYLAEPTWRSRVAELDRQIAANDMARAQMVFLGDSLVQGWFPSIYQQFYAHRGAANLGVGGDFTQGLLARLQRGHWPASLKPRLAVLLVGTNNIQYGGQPADIALGIAEVVRFIRSQSPQTRILILGLLPRGDNAAEPMRRNITQVNALIARCADQQHVFYAEPGPLLLDGQGRLSRDIAFDGLHLTMVGYALLSAGIEPQIRQILAMP
;
A
#
# COMPACT_ATOMS: atom_id res chain seq x y z
N MET A 1 96.13 -9.11 33.73
CA MET A 1 95.74 -8.79 35.15
C MET A 1 94.49 -7.96 35.16
N ARG A 2 93.51 -8.30 36.10
CA ARG A 2 92.26 -7.61 36.52
C ARG A 2 91.07 -7.66 35.54
N ARG A 3 90.26 -8.46 35.86
CA ARG A 3 88.90 -8.72 36.33
C ARG A 3 88.04 -7.42 36.40
N GLY A 4 86.90 -7.38 35.75
CA GLY A 4 85.85 -6.37 35.90
C GLY A 4 84.51 -6.94 35.49
N ARG A 5 83.59 -6.98 36.45
CA ARG A 5 82.36 -7.70 36.63
C ARG A 5 81.25 -7.32 35.60
N ALA A 6 80.46 -8.32 35.30
CA ALA A 6 79.19 -8.27 34.59
C ALA A 6 78.12 -7.46 35.33
N GLY A 7 77.39 -6.61 34.64
CA GLY A 7 76.17 -6.03 35.05
C GLY A 7 75.01 -6.56 34.14
N ARG A 8 74.11 -7.40 34.70
CA ARG A 8 72.94 -7.86 34.04
C ARG A 8 71.86 -6.73 34.11
N ALA A 9 71.49 -6.20 32.97
CA ALA A 9 70.31 -5.34 32.86
C ALA A 9 69.10 -6.23 32.53
N LEU A 10 68.07 -6.19 33.38
CA LEU A 10 66.78 -6.79 33.17
C LEU A 10 66.01 -5.88 32.20
N LEU A 11 65.70 -6.37 31.04
CA LEU A 11 64.75 -5.76 30.12
C LEU A 11 63.35 -6.27 30.49
N ALA A 12 62.56 -5.39 31.06
CA ALA A 12 61.10 -5.62 31.25
C ALA A 12 60.37 -5.38 29.89
N ALA A 13 59.88 -6.44 29.32
CA ALA A 13 59.01 -6.36 28.15
C ALA A 13 57.61 -5.96 28.59
N LEU A 14 57.22 -4.72 28.29
CA LEU A 14 55.79 -4.30 28.34
C LEU A 14 55.06 -4.88 27.13
N GLY A 15 54.29 -5.92 27.34
CA GLY A 15 53.33 -6.42 26.37
C GLY A 15 52.11 -5.46 26.29
N LEU A 16 52.02 -4.66 25.19
CA LEU A 16 50.78 -3.99 24.82
C LEU A 16 49.81 -5.05 24.25
N GLY A 17 48.87 -5.47 25.07
CA GLY A 17 47.71 -6.24 24.62
C GLY A 17 46.77 -5.33 23.81
N LEU A 18 46.77 -5.46 22.48
CA LEU A 18 45.78 -4.84 21.60
C LEU A 18 44.48 -5.65 21.72
N GLY A 19 43.59 -5.21 22.62
CA GLY A 19 42.24 -5.75 22.71
C GLY A 19 41.44 -5.32 21.51
N LEU A 20 41.20 -6.20 20.53
CA LEU A 20 40.18 -6.03 19.52
C LEU A 20 38.80 -6.12 20.23
N ALA A 21 38.21 -4.97 20.51
CA ALA A 21 36.79 -4.88 20.84
C ALA A 21 36.02 -5.18 19.56
N LEU A 22 35.53 -6.41 19.41
CA LEU A 22 34.47 -6.76 18.46
C LEU A 22 33.22 -6.02 18.90
N GLY A 23 33.04 -4.82 18.39
CA GLY A 23 31.79 -4.07 18.51
C GLY A 23 30.70 -4.85 17.76
N GLY A 24 29.99 -5.75 18.47
CA GLY A 24 28.76 -6.32 18.03
C GLY A 24 27.74 -5.17 17.88
N GLY A 25 27.62 -4.64 16.68
CA GLY A 25 26.51 -3.75 16.32
C GLY A 25 25.23 -4.53 16.48
N ALA A 26 24.55 -4.36 17.64
CA ALA A 26 23.18 -4.76 17.78
C ALA A 26 22.40 -4.06 16.65
N ALA A 27 21.92 -4.83 15.67
CA ALA A 27 20.95 -4.33 14.71
C ALA A 27 19.79 -3.78 15.54
N GLN A 28 19.70 -2.45 15.63
CA GLN A 28 18.54 -1.80 16.21
C GLN A 28 17.36 -2.23 15.35
N ALA A 29 16.50 -3.11 15.89
CA ALA A 29 15.22 -3.39 15.31
C ALA A 29 14.53 -2.03 15.14
N GLN A 30 14.44 -1.57 13.88
CA GLN A 30 13.73 -0.34 13.58
C GLN A 30 12.31 -0.51 14.12
N ALA A 31 11.91 0.39 15.02
CA ALA A 31 10.56 0.43 15.52
C ALA A 31 9.60 0.36 14.32
N PRO A 32 8.54 -0.45 14.37
CA PRO A 32 7.60 -0.56 13.26
C PRO A 32 7.18 0.85 12.86
N LEU A 33 7.46 1.21 11.61
CA LEU A 33 7.11 2.51 11.05
C LEU A 33 5.63 2.75 11.37
N SER A 34 5.33 3.82 12.10
CA SER A 34 3.98 4.18 12.51
C SER A 34 3.18 4.70 11.30
N ALA A 35 2.97 3.82 10.30
CA ALA A 35 2.13 4.16 9.17
C ALA A 35 0.73 4.54 9.67
N CYS A 36 0.18 5.64 9.16
CA CYS A 36 -1.11 6.18 9.59
C CYS A 36 -1.22 6.45 11.12
N PRO A 37 -0.36 7.27 11.73
CA PRO A 37 -0.41 7.51 13.18
C PRO A 37 -1.73 8.14 13.64
N SER A 38 -2.46 8.80 12.75
CA SER A 38 -3.79 9.37 13.01
C SER A 38 -4.92 8.34 13.09
N LEU A 39 -4.65 7.09 12.73
CA LEU A 39 -5.58 5.95 12.77
C LEU A 39 -4.93 4.78 13.52
N PRO A 40 -4.69 4.91 14.83
CA PRO A 40 -4.07 3.84 15.62
C PRO A 40 -4.98 2.61 15.68
N PRO A 41 -4.41 1.40 15.81
CA PRO A 41 -5.18 0.20 16.09
C PRO A 41 -6.05 0.38 17.34
N ARG A 42 -7.23 -0.24 17.32
CA ARG A 42 -8.19 -0.21 18.44
C ARG A 42 -8.39 -1.60 19.02
N SER A 43 -8.85 -1.68 20.26
CA SER A 43 -9.23 -2.93 20.89
C SER A 43 -10.68 -2.80 21.44
N PRO A 44 -11.63 -3.66 21.02
CA PRO A 44 -11.47 -4.66 19.97
C PRO A 44 -11.26 -4.02 18.60
N MET A 45 -10.57 -4.75 17.69
CA MET A 45 -10.42 -4.33 16.30
C MET A 45 -11.78 -4.46 15.60
N PRO A 46 -12.24 -3.45 14.84
CA PRO A 46 -13.51 -3.55 14.10
C PRO A 46 -13.41 -4.55 12.95
N ARG A 47 -14.58 -5.05 12.49
CA ARG A 47 -14.69 -6.00 11.40
C ARG A 47 -13.89 -5.54 10.17
N ASP A 48 -14.07 -4.31 9.74
CA ASP A 48 -13.49 -3.77 8.51
C ASP A 48 -11.95 -3.69 8.56
N ALA A 49 -11.35 -3.82 9.76
CA ALA A 49 -9.90 -3.83 9.99
C ALA A 49 -9.36 -5.19 10.46
N THR A 50 -10.23 -6.21 10.60
CA THR A 50 -9.85 -7.56 10.99
C THR A 50 -9.78 -8.46 9.77
N PRO A 51 -8.62 -9.09 9.45
CA PRO A 51 -8.50 -9.91 8.25
C PRO A 51 -9.60 -10.98 8.16
N ASP A 52 -10.33 -11.00 7.05
CA ASP A 52 -11.41 -11.95 6.79
C ASP A 52 -11.31 -12.51 5.35
N TYR A 53 -11.10 -13.81 5.22
CA TYR A 53 -11.01 -14.47 3.92
C TYR A 53 -12.42 -14.80 3.43
N LEU A 54 -12.92 -13.96 2.53
CA LEU A 54 -14.33 -13.95 2.13
C LEU A 54 -14.79 -15.31 1.58
N ALA A 55 -16.05 -15.66 1.87
CA ALA A 55 -16.66 -16.91 1.43
C ALA A 55 -17.28 -16.81 0.02
N GLU A 56 -17.43 -15.61 -0.53
CA GLU A 56 -18.12 -15.35 -1.79
C GLU A 56 -17.41 -16.06 -2.96
N PRO A 57 -18.12 -16.87 -3.78
CA PRO A 57 -17.49 -17.74 -4.78
C PRO A 57 -16.74 -17.00 -5.89
N THR A 58 -17.27 -15.86 -6.39
CA THR A 58 -16.60 -15.11 -7.46
C THR A 58 -15.33 -14.44 -6.95
N TRP A 59 -15.35 -13.94 -5.70
CA TRP A 59 -14.16 -13.43 -5.04
C TRP A 59 -13.08 -14.51 -4.92
N ARG A 60 -13.45 -15.71 -4.43
CA ARG A 60 -12.52 -16.86 -4.30
C ARG A 60 -11.97 -17.31 -5.64
N SER A 61 -12.80 -17.33 -6.68
CA SER A 61 -12.37 -17.67 -8.04
C SER A 61 -11.29 -16.70 -8.54
N ARG A 62 -11.51 -15.41 -8.34
CA ARG A 62 -10.53 -14.39 -8.72
C ARG A 62 -9.25 -14.46 -7.88
N VAL A 63 -9.36 -14.71 -6.58
CA VAL A 63 -8.19 -14.92 -5.71
C VAL A 63 -7.37 -16.13 -6.20
N ALA A 64 -8.01 -17.25 -6.50
CA ALA A 64 -7.32 -18.42 -7.04
C ALA A 64 -6.67 -18.18 -8.42
N GLU A 65 -7.25 -17.31 -9.25
CA GLU A 65 -6.62 -16.85 -10.49
C GLU A 65 -5.35 -16.05 -10.20
N LEU A 66 -5.41 -15.10 -9.26
CA LEU A 66 -4.24 -14.32 -8.84
C LEU A 66 -3.16 -15.19 -8.20
N ASP A 67 -3.52 -16.22 -7.41
CA ASP A 67 -2.57 -17.19 -6.86
C ASP A 67 -1.76 -17.86 -8.00
N ARG A 68 -2.44 -18.29 -9.07
CA ARG A 68 -1.78 -18.86 -10.25
C ARG A 68 -0.91 -17.84 -10.98
N GLN A 69 -1.37 -16.59 -11.13
CA GLN A 69 -0.61 -15.54 -11.79
C GLN A 69 0.65 -15.19 -10.99
N ILE A 70 0.55 -15.08 -9.67
CA ILE A 70 1.68 -14.80 -8.78
C ILE A 70 2.69 -15.95 -8.82
N ALA A 71 2.22 -17.20 -8.80
CA ALA A 71 3.09 -18.37 -8.87
C ALA A 71 3.80 -18.51 -10.23
N ALA A 72 3.15 -18.08 -11.33
CA ALA A 72 3.68 -18.20 -12.69
C ALA A 72 4.60 -17.04 -13.09
N ASN A 73 4.62 -15.92 -12.36
CA ASN A 73 5.38 -14.72 -12.70
C ASN A 73 6.46 -14.41 -11.66
N ASP A 74 7.55 -13.83 -12.13
CA ASP A 74 8.59 -13.28 -11.25
C ASP A 74 8.11 -11.94 -10.65
N MET A 75 7.50 -11.98 -9.49
CA MET A 75 6.98 -10.81 -8.80
C MET A 75 8.06 -9.82 -8.37
N ALA A 76 9.33 -10.22 -8.34
CA ALA A 76 10.46 -9.30 -8.08
C ALA A 76 10.62 -8.25 -9.19
N ARG A 77 10.11 -8.52 -10.39
CA ARG A 77 10.16 -7.58 -11.52
C ARG A 77 9.07 -6.52 -11.48
N ALA A 78 8.03 -6.69 -10.67
CA ALA A 78 6.96 -5.70 -10.56
C ALA A 78 7.48 -4.43 -9.88
N GLN A 79 7.49 -3.31 -10.64
CA GLN A 79 7.90 -2.00 -10.11
C GLN A 79 6.73 -1.24 -9.50
N MET A 80 5.51 -1.57 -9.91
CA MET A 80 4.28 -1.03 -9.38
C MET A 80 3.29 -2.17 -9.10
N VAL A 81 2.41 -1.97 -8.14
CA VAL A 81 1.28 -2.86 -7.88
C VAL A 81 0.02 -2.05 -7.61
N PHE A 82 -1.09 -2.47 -8.20
CA PHE A 82 -2.41 -1.92 -7.94
C PHE A 82 -3.20 -2.90 -7.08
N LEU A 83 -3.72 -2.42 -5.96
CA LEU A 83 -4.41 -3.19 -4.94
C LEU A 83 -5.80 -2.61 -4.69
N GLY A 84 -6.80 -3.45 -4.66
CA GLY A 84 -8.16 -3.00 -4.37
C GLY A 84 -9.23 -3.95 -4.85
N ASP A 85 -10.41 -3.40 -5.05
CA ASP A 85 -11.65 -4.09 -5.39
C ASP A 85 -11.93 -4.14 -6.91
N SER A 86 -13.20 -4.17 -7.30
CA SER A 86 -13.63 -4.18 -8.71
C SER A 86 -13.16 -2.95 -9.50
N LEU A 87 -13.00 -1.81 -8.85
CA LEU A 87 -12.51 -0.59 -9.50
C LEU A 87 -11.03 -0.73 -9.90
N VAL A 88 -10.27 -1.53 -9.18
CA VAL A 88 -8.89 -1.88 -9.56
C VAL A 88 -8.87 -3.03 -10.54
N GLN A 89 -9.58 -4.12 -10.27
CA GLN A 89 -9.66 -5.27 -11.20
C GLN A 89 -10.12 -4.85 -12.60
N GLY A 90 -11.13 -4.01 -12.67
CA GLY A 90 -11.77 -3.54 -13.90
C GLY A 90 -11.02 -2.40 -14.61
N TRP A 91 -9.79 -2.06 -14.19
CA TRP A 91 -9.05 -0.99 -14.88
C TRP A 91 -8.98 -1.26 -16.36
N PHE A 92 -9.51 -0.33 -17.16
CA PHE A 92 -9.74 -0.58 -18.59
C PHE A 92 -8.43 -0.97 -19.30
N PRO A 93 -8.36 -2.12 -19.97
CA PRO A 93 -7.11 -2.73 -20.41
C PRO A 93 -6.22 -1.81 -21.26
N SER A 94 -6.78 -1.08 -22.24
CA SER A 94 -5.99 -0.17 -23.09
C SER A 94 -5.44 1.02 -22.31
N ILE A 95 -6.21 1.55 -21.34
CA ILE A 95 -5.77 2.64 -20.47
C ILE A 95 -4.67 2.15 -19.53
N TYR A 96 -4.88 0.97 -18.91
CA TYR A 96 -3.85 0.36 -18.05
C TYR A 96 -2.54 0.11 -18.80
N GLN A 97 -2.66 -0.45 -20.01
CA GLN A 97 -1.51 -0.71 -20.90
C GLN A 97 -0.74 0.58 -21.20
N GLN A 98 -1.45 1.63 -21.57
CA GLN A 98 -0.85 2.91 -21.95
C GLN A 98 -0.13 3.60 -20.80
N PHE A 99 -0.76 3.63 -19.61
CA PHE A 99 -0.24 4.40 -18.47
C PHE A 99 0.75 3.62 -17.62
N TYR A 100 0.59 2.29 -17.45
CA TYR A 100 1.28 1.56 -16.39
C TYR A 100 2.08 0.34 -16.81
N ALA A 101 1.72 -0.35 -17.92
CA ALA A 101 2.38 -1.60 -18.29
C ALA A 101 3.88 -1.42 -18.56
N HIS A 102 4.27 -0.30 -19.19
CA HIS A 102 5.68 0.01 -19.45
C HIS A 102 6.52 0.22 -18.17
N ARG A 103 5.87 0.35 -17.02
CA ARG A 103 6.50 0.48 -15.69
C ARG A 103 6.52 -0.83 -14.91
N GLY A 104 6.23 -1.96 -15.55
CA GLY A 104 6.14 -3.26 -14.87
C GLY A 104 5.07 -3.27 -13.79
N ALA A 105 3.88 -2.71 -14.09
CA ALA A 105 2.77 -2.68 -13.14
C ALA A 105 2.00 -4.01 -13.12
N ALA A 106 1.72 -4.54 -11.94
CA ALA A 106 0.84 -5.68 -11.70
C ALA A 106 -0.51 -5.23 -11.14
N ASN A 107 -1.61 -5.74 -11.70
CA ASN A 107 -2.96 -5.49 -11.20
C ASN A 107 -3.42 -6.67 -10.33
N LEU A 108 -3.50 -6.46 -9.03
CA LEU A 108 -3.96 -7.44 -8.03
C LEU A 108 -5.35 -7.06 -7.47
N GLY A 109 -6.19 -6.41 -8.28
CA GLY A 109 -7.58 -6.12 -7.93
C GLY A 109 -8.47 -7.37 -7.91
N VAL A 110 -9.44 -7.39 -6.99
CA VAL A 110 -10.43 -8.47 -6.83
C VAL A 110 -11.82 -7.85 -6.67
N GLY A 111 -12.72 -8.15 -7.60
CA GLY A 111 -14.11 -7.67 -7.55
C GLY A 111 -14.81 -8.08 -6.25
N GLY A 112 -15.59 -7.16 -5.68
CA GLY A 112 -16.27 -7.40 -4.42
C GLY A 112 -15.38 -7.37 -3.18
N ASP A 113 -14.09 -7.01 -3.31
CA ASP A 113 -13.18 -6.99 -2.17
C ASP A 113 -13.55 -5.88 -1.16
N PHE A 114 -13.32 -6.19 0.10
CA PHE A 114 -13.42 -5.29 1.24
C PHE A 114 -12.02 -5.01 1.80
N THR A 115 -11.89 -4.04 2.67
CA THR A 115 -10.60 -3.75 3.36
C THR A 115 -10.07 -4.98 4.09
N GLN A 116 -10.93 -5.70 4.82
CA GLN A 116 -10.59 -6.94 5.54
C GLN A 116 -10.26 -8.09 4.60
N GLY A 117 -10.93 -8.20 3.44
CA GLY A 117 -10.66 -9.22 2.43
C GLY A 117 -9.31 -9.01 1.77
N LEU A 118 -9.03 -7.77 1.37
CA LEU A 118 -7.72 -7.39 0.84
C LEU A 118 -6.60 -7.71 1.85
N LEU A 119 -6.76 -7.30 3.11
CA LEU A 119 -5.77 -7.58 4.15
C LEU A 119 -5.53 -9.09 4.30
N ALA A 120 -6.61 -9.89 4.35
CA ALA A 120 -6.52 -11.34 4.49
C ALA A 120 -5.77 -12.00 3.33
N ARG A 121 -6.06 -11.62 2.06
CA ARG A 121 -5.39 -12.22 0.90
C ARG A 121 -3.94 -11.76 0.75
N LEU A 122 -3.60 -10.52 1.14
CA LEU A 122 -2.21 -10.08 1.17
C LEU A 122 -1.39 -10.91 2.16
N GLN A 123 -1.92 -11.18 3.36
CA GLN A 123 -1.29 -12.02 4.38
C GLN A 123 -1.16 -13.49 3.95
N ARG A 124 -2.00 -13.97 3.02
CA ARG A 124 -2.03 -15.36 2.54
C ARG A 124 -1.24 -15.61 1.25
N GLY A 125 -0.51 -14.62 0.73
CA GLY A 125 0.39 -14.84 -0.40
C GLY A 125 0.28 -13.84 -1.55
N HIS A 126 -0.73 -12.96 -1.57
CA HIS A 126 -0.81 -11.92 -2.60
C HIS A 126 0.20 -10.78 -2.40
N TRP A 127 1.00 -10.85 -1.33
CA TRP A 127 2.22 -10.09 -1.16
C TRP A 127 3.38 -11.04 -0.88
N PRO A 128 3.89 -11.79 -1.90
CA PRO A 128 5.01 -12.70 -1.71
C PRO A 128 6.28 -11.94 -1.30
N ALA A 129 7.20 -12.62 -0.62
CA ALA A 129 8.43 -12.01 -0.12
C ALA A 129 9.29 -11.38 -1.22
N SER A 130 9.18 -11.88 -2.46
CA SER A 130 9.85 -11.32 -3.64
C SER A 130 9.24 -10.02 -4.15
N LEU A 131 7.99 -9.70 -3.81
CA LEU A 131 7.31 -8.48 -4.25
C LEU A 131 7.81 -7.27 -3.45
N LYS A 132 8.64 -6.44 -4.07
CA LYS A 132 9.23 -5.22 -3.50
C LYS A 132 9.07 -4.06 -4.47
N PRO A 133 7.83 -3.67 -4.81
CA PRO A 133 7.60 -2.63 -5.80
C PRO A 133 8.07 -1.27 -5.27
N ARG A 134 8.40 -0.37 -6.17
CA ARG A 134 8.68 1.02 -5.81
C ARG A 134 7.42 1.76 -5.37
N LEU A 135 6.25 1.37 -5.92
CA LEU A 135 4.96 2.00 -5.64
C LEU A 135 3.83 0.96 -5.56
N ALA A 136 3.04 1.03 -4.49
CA ALA A 136 1.73 0.40 -4.37
C ALA A 136 0.64 1.46 -4.48
N VAL A 137 -0.30 1.30 -5.42
CA VAL A 137 -1.50 2.14 -5.56
C VAL A 137 -2.66 1.41 -4.91
N LEU A 138 -3.31 2.03 -3.93
CA LEU A 138 -4.35 1.41 -3.11
C LEU A 138 -5.70 2.12 -3.30
N LEU A 139 -6.72 1.38 -3.74
CA LEU A 139 -8.10 1.85 -3.84
C LEU A 139 -9.04 0.73 -3.39
N VAL A 140 -9.54 0.81 -2.16
CA VAL A 140 -10.44 -0.20 -1.55
C VAL A 140 -11.31 0.45 -0.49
N GLY A 141 -12.54 -0.05 -0.32
CA GLY A 141 -13.44 0.40 0.75
C GLY A 141 -14.85 0.79 0.26
N THR A 142 -15.07 0.91 -1.06
CA THR A 142 -16.41 1.22 -1.58
C THR A 142 -17.43 0.13 -1.24
N ASN A 143 -17.02 -1.14 -1.19
CA ASN A 143 -17.89 -2.24 -0.76
C ASN A 143 -18.19 -2.18 0.74
N ASN A 144 -17.23 -1.80 1.59
CA ASN A 144 -17.51 -1.56 3.00
C ASN A 144 -18.61 -0.48 3.18
N ILE A 145 -18.54 0.63 2.44
CA ILE A 145 -19.60 1.66 2.41
C ILE A 145 -20.95 1.05 1.99
N GLN A 146 -20.96 0.27 0.89
CA GLN A 146 -22.17 -0.37 0.36
C GLN A 146 -22.89 -1.25 1.40
N TYR A 147 -22.13 -1.94 2.22
CA TYR A 147 -22.64 -2.88 3.22
C TYR A 147 -22.66 -2.30 4.64
N GLY A 148 -22.72 -0.96 4.76
CA GLY A 148 -22.99 -0.26 6.00
C GLY A 148 -21.81 -0.12 6.96
N GLY A 149 -20.58 -0.33 6.49
CA GLY A 149 -19.36 -0.07 7.27
C GLY A 149 -19.30 1.39 7.74
N GLN A 150 -18.84 1.59 8.97
CA GLN A 150 -18.67 2.93 9.52
C GLN A 150 -17.41 3.60 8.95
N PRO A 151 -17.45 4.90 8.61
CA PRO A 151 -16.30 5.58 8.00
C PRO A 151 -15.00 5.43 8.78
N ALA A 152 -15.05 5.50 10.11
CA ALA A 152 -13.87 5.34 10.96
C ALA A 152 -13.29 3.90 10.93
N ASP A 153 -14.16 2.89 10.78
CA ASP A 153 -13.76 1.48 10.74
C ASP A 153 -13.15 1.13 9.38
N ILE A 154 -13.75 1.64 8.29
CA ILE A 154 -13.22 1.51 6.94
C ILE A 154 -11.85 2.18 6.83
N ALA A 155 -11.72 3.41 7.33
CA ALA A 155 -10.45 4.12 7.33
C ALA A 155 -9.37 3.36 8.11
N LEU A 156 -9.73 2.75 9.25
CA LEU A 156 -8.83 1.89 10.02
C LEU A 156 -8.44 0.64 9.22
N GLY A 157 -9.38 0.01 8.51
CA GLY A 157 -9.10 -1.13 7.63
C GLY A 157 -8.09 -0.79 6.53
N ILE A 158 -8.23 0.38 5.90
CA ILE A 158 -7.26 0.89 4.92
C ILE A 158 -5.89 1.11 5.59
N ALA A 159 -5.88 1.69 6.80
CA ALA A 159 -4.65 1.90 7.56
C ALA A 159 -3.94 0.57 7.93
N GLU A 160 -4.69 -0.50 8.22
CA GLU A 160 -4.12 -1.84 8.45
C GLU A 160 -3.46 -2.42 7.19
N VAL A 161 -4.08 -2.23 6.02
CA VAL A 161 -3.46 -2.62 4.73
C VAL A 161 -2.16 -1.85 4.53
N VAL A 162 -2.14 -0.54 4.79
CA VAL A 162 -0.93 0.30 4.69
C VAL A 162 0.15 -0.20 5.67
N ARG A 163 -0.20 -0.48 6.93
CA ARG A 163 0.74 -1.03 7.93
C ARG A 163 1.32 -2.37 7.50
N PHE A 164 0.47 -3.25 6.98
CA PHE A 164 0.92 -4.54 6.46
C PHE A 164 1.95 -4.35 5.34
N ILE A 165 1.65 -3.56 4.31
CA ILE A 165 2.57 -3.31 3.19
C ILE A 165 3.88 -2.73 3.70
N ARG A 166 3.83 -1.74 4.59
CA ARG A 166 5.01 -1.11 5.19
C ARG A 166 5.87 -2.10 6.01
N SER A 167 5.24 -3.06 6.69
CA SER A 167 5.95 -4.10 7.43
C SER A 167 6.65 -5.10 6.51
N GLN A 168 6.04 -5.43 5.36
CA GLN A 168 6.59 -6.39 4.40
C GLN A 168 7.63 -5.78 3.47
N SER A 169 7.49 -4.52 3.13
CA SER A 169 8.35 -3.80 2.19
C SER A 169 8.52 -2.33 2.60
N PRO A 170 9.41 -2.04 3.55
CA PRO A 170 9.61 -0.68 4.06
C PRO A 170 9.99 0.36 3.00
N GLN A 171 10.61 -0.04 1.89
CA GLN A 171 10.98 0.86 0.79
C GLN A 171 9.83 1.16 -0.17
N THR A 172 8.78 0.33 -0.18
CA THR A 172 7.62 0.56 -1.05
C THR A 172 6.90 1.84 -0.61
N ARG A 173 6.74 2.77 -1.53
CA ARG A 173 5.87 3.93 -1.34
C ARG A 173 4.44 3.53 -1.63
N ILE A 174 3.50 4.13 -0.93
CA ILE A 174 2.08 3.81 -1.06
C ILE A 174 1.34 5.08 -1.49
N LEU A 175 0.60 5.02 -2.59
CA LEU A 175 -0.35 6.05 -2.99
C LEU A 175 -1.75 5.55 -2.66
N ILE A 176 -2.36 6.12 -1.62
CA ILE A 176 -3.75 5.88 -1.29
C ILE A 176 -4.61 6.78 -2.18
N LEU A 177 -5.51 6.19 -2.92
CA LEU A 177 -6.54 6.94 -3.65
C LEU A 177 -7.77 7.08 -2.75
N GLY A 178 -8.29 8.29 -2.65
CA GLY A 178 -9.59 8.52 -2.04
C GLY A 178 -10.67 7.69 -2.73
N LEU A 179 -11.62 7.18 -1.96
CA LEU A 179 -12.77 6.44 -2.49
C LEU A 179 -13.50 7.32 -3.52
N LEU A 180 -13.78 6.74 -4.68
CA LEU A 180 -14.42 7.45 -5.78
C LEU A 180 -15.89 7.73 -5.46
N PRO A 181 -16.46 8.83 -5.99
CA PRO A 181 -17.87 9.11 -5.86
C PRO A 181 -18.70 8.00 -6.51
N ARG A 182 -19.87 7.75 -5.94
CA ARG A 182 -20.84 6.78 -6.46
C ARG A 182 -22.24 7.37 -6.43
N GLY A 183 -23.15 6.73 -7.18
CA GLY A 183 -24.50 7.24 -7.40
C GLY A 183 -24.52 8.46 -8.34
N ASP A 184 -25.69 8.77 -8.87
CA ASP A 184 -25.84 9.71 -10.00
C ASP A 184 -25.71 11.18 -9.60
N ASN A 185 -25.92 11.52 -8.31
CA ASN A 185 -25.94 12.93 -7.88
C ASN A 185 -25.26 13.15 -6.52
N ALA A 186 -25.02 14.42 -6.19
CA ALA A 186 -24.33 14.82 -4.96
C ALA A 186 -25.10 14.51 -3.67
N ALA A 187 -26.42 14.33 -3.74
CA ALA A 187 -27.26 14.04 -2.57
C ALA A 187 -27.27 12.54 -2.21
N GLU A 188 -26.59 11.69 -2.98
CA GLU A 188 -26.45 10.27 -2.69
C GLU A 188 -25.91 10.05 -1.27
N PRO A 189 -26.62 9.34 -0.37
CA PRO A 189 -26.23 9.24 1.05
C PRO A 189 -24.81 8.67 1.25
N MET A 190 -24.40 7.72 0.42
CA MET A 190 -23.07 7.10 0.51
C MET A 190 -21.92 8.08 0.24
N ARG A 191 -22.14 9.16 -0.51
CA ARG A 191 -21.11 10.18 -0.77
C ARG A 191 -20.65 10.89 0.50
N ARG A 192 -21.55 11.10 1.47
CA ARG A 192 -21.17 11.64 2.78
C ARG A 192 -20.18 10.73 3.50
N ASN A 193 -20.47 9.41 3.50
CA ASN A 193 -19.59 8.43 4.12
C ASN A 193 -18.22 8.36 3.38
N ILE A 194 -18.24 8.41 2.04
CA ILE A 194 -17.02 8.48 1.22
C ILE A 194 -16.17 9.68 1.62
N THR A 195 -16.78 10.89 1.71
CA THR A 195 -16.07 12.11 2.12
C THR A 195 -15.44 11.95 3.51
N GLN A 196 -16.14 11.32 4.46
CA GLN A 196 -15.62 11.08 5.81
C GLN A 196 -14.45 10.09 5.80
N VAL A 197 -14.55 8.99 5.06
CA VAL A 197 -13.43 8.04 4.89
C VAL A 197 -12.23 8.76 4.29
N ASN A 198 -12.44 9.49 3.19
CA ASN A 198 -11.39 10.19 2.47
C ASN A 198 -10.66 11.21 3.37
N ALA A 199 -11.41 11.99 4.16
CA ALA A 199 -10.82 12.91 5.13
C ALA A 199 -9.97 12.22 6.20
N LEU A 200 -10.35 11.00 6.62
CA LEU A 200 -9.59 10.23 7.61
C LEU A 200 -8.32 9.63 6.99
N ILE A 201 -8.42 8.98 5.82
CA ILE A 201 -7.26 8.32 5.19
C ILE A 201 -6.26 9.31 4.60
N ALA A 202 -6.69 10.50 4.21
CA ALA A 202 -5.78 11.58 3.78
C ALA A 202 -4.74 11.92 4.86
N ARG A 203 -5.10 11.77 6.14
CA ARG A 203 -4.21 12.01 7.28
C ARG A 203 -3.12 10.95 7.47
N CYS A 204 -3.18 9.84 6.71
CA CYS A 204 -2.11 8.85 6.65
C CYS A 204 -0.90 9.34 5.84
N ALA A 205 -1.07 10.34 4.98
CA ALA A 205 0.00 10.83 4.12
C ALA A 205 1.10 11.53 4.93
N ASP A 206 2.32 10.99 4.82
CA ASP A 206 3.54 11.53 5.44
C ASP A 206 4.47 12.19 4.41
N GLN A 207 4.11 12.16 3.13
CA GLN A 207 4.86 12.70 1.99
C GLN A 207 6.27 12.09 1.80
N GLN A 208 6.55 10.98 2.46
CA GLN A 208 7.81 10.24 2.35
C GLN A 208 7.56 8.81 1.87
N HIS A 209 6.64 8.11 2.52
CA HIS A 209 6.32 6.71 2.24
C HIS A 209 4.84 6.50 1.90
N VAL A 210 3.97 7.32 2.47
CA VAL A 210 2.54 7.28 2.23
C VAL A 210 2.09 8.60 1.64
N PHE A 211 1.42 8.51 0.50
CA PHE A 211 0.88 9.63 -0.27
C PHE A 211 -0.61 9.45 -0.41
N TYR A 212 -1.33 10.54 -0.64
CA TYR A 212 -2.77 10.54 -0.86
C TYR A 212 -3.13 11.35 -2.09
N ALA A 213 -4.04 10.84 -2.90
CA ALA A 213 -4.67 11.58 -3.98
C ALA A 213 -6.19 11.52 -3.86
N GLU A 214 -6.86 12.61 -4.20
CA GLU A 214 -8.33 12.73 -4.24
C GLU A 214 -8.79 12.89 -5.70
N PRO A 215 -8.83 11.82 -6.51
CA PRO A 215 -9.20 11.91 -7.90
C PRO A 215 -10.72 12.02 -8.13
N GLY A 216 -11.53 11.76 -7.13
CA GLY A 216 -12.99 11.74 -7.23
C GLY A 216 -13.62 12.96 -7.92
N PRO A 217 -13.22 14.20 -7.60
CA PRO A 217 -13.75 15.40 -8.24
C PRO A 217 -13.57 15.44 -9.78
N LEU A 218 -12.53 14.80 -10.31
CA LEU A 218 -12.28 14.74 -11.77
C LEU A 218 -13.33 13.92 -12.54
N LEU A 219 -14.10 13.10 -11.84
CA LEU A 219 -15.12 12.24 -12.41
C LEU A 219 -16.51 12.88 -12.39
N LEU A 220 -16.64 14.05 -11.79
CA LEU A 220 -17.92 14.73 -11.58
C LEU A 220 -18.05 15.95 -12.50
N ASP A 221 -19.28 16.24 -12.90
CA ASP A 221 -19.59 17.50 -13.58
C ASP A 221 -19.67 18.69 -12.59
N GLY A 222 -19.90 19.90 -13.13
CA GLY A 222 -19.97 21.12 -12.33
C GLY A 222 -21.14 21.16 -11.32
N GLN A 223 -22.10 20.23 -11.40
CA GLN A 223 -23.19 20.05 -10.43
C GLN A 223 -22.93 18.86 -9.48
N GLY A 224 -21.74 18.27 -9.52
CA GLY A 224 -21.38 17.12 -8.69
C GLY A 224 -22.06 15.80 -9.11
N ARG A 225 -22.54 15.69 -10.34
CA ARG A 225 -23.16 14.47 -10.87
C ARG A 225 -22.09 13.55 -11.47
N LEU A 226 -22.29 12.25 -11.31
CA LEU A 226 -21.49 11.20 -11.94
C LEU A 226 -22.27 10.68 -13.15
N SER A 227 -21.84 11.07 -14.36
CA SER A 227 -22.57 10.67 -15.58
C SER A 227 -22.34 9.20 -15.94
N ARG A 228 -23.27 8.61 -16.69
CA ARG A 228 -23.17 7.23 -17.19
C ARG A 228 -22.04 7.06 -18.21
N ASP A 229 -21.59 8.14 -18.84
CA ASP A 229 -20.43 8.13 -19.73
C ASP A 229 -19.12 7.96 -18.95
N ILE A 230 -19.11 8.33 -17.67
CA ILE A 230 -17.95 8.19 -16.77
C ILE A 230 -18.03 6.90 -15.95
N ALA A 231 -19.21 6.58 -15.40
CA ALA A 231 -19.46 5.36 -14.61
C ALA A 231 -20.79 4.75 -15.01
N PHE A 232 -20.77 3.64 -15.77
CA PHE A 232 -21.93 3.11 -16.47
C PHE A 232 -23.09 2.65 -15.57
N ASP A 233 -22.79 2.28 -14.33
CA ASP A 233 -23.79 1.89 -13.32
C ASP A 233 -23.79 2.82 -12.09
N GLY A 234 -23.10 3.97 -12.19
CA GLY A 234 -22.95 4.92 -11.09
C GLY A 234 -21.85 4.55 -10.09
N LEU A 235 -21.01 3.56 -10.41
CA LEU A 235 -19.85 3.12 -9.62
C LEU A 235 -18.68 2.71 -10.50
N HIS A 236 -18.90 1.71 -11.39
CA HIS A 236 -17.83 1.15 -12.21
C HIS A 236 -17.55 2.06 -13.41
N LEU A 237 -16.26 2.38 -13.58
CA LEU A 237 -15.86 3.36 -14.58
C LEU A 237 -15.90 2.78 -16.00
N THR A 238 -16.25 3.64 -16.95
CA THR A 238 -16.08 3.38 -18.37
C THR A 238 -14.60 3.59 -18.76
N MET A 239 -14.27 3.35 -20.05
CA MET A 239 -12.95 3.70 -20.58
C MET A 239 -12.63 5.19 -20.35
N VAL A 240 -13.61 6.08 -20.56
CA VAL A 240 -13.44 7.54 -20.33
C VAL A 240 -13.17 7.82 -18.86
N GLY A 241 -13.93 7.21 -17.95
CA GLY A 241 -13.71 7.34 -16.51
C GLY A 241 -12.31 6.90 -16.09
N TYR A 242 -11.83 5.75 -16.59
CA TYR A 242 -10.45 5.30 -16.29
C TYR A 242 -9.39 6.18 -16.93
N ALA A 243 -9.64 6.78 -18.11
CA ALA A 243 -8.71 7.72 -18.73
C ALA A 243 -8.56 8.99 -17.87
N LEU A 244 -9.68 9.55 -17.38
CA LEU A 244 -9.69 10.70 -16.47
C LEU A 244 -8.99 10.36 -15.14
N LEU A 245 -9.32 9.22 -14.54
CA LEU A 245 -8.69 8.75 -13.31
C LEU A 245 -7.17 8.61 -13.50
N SER A 246 -6.74 7.92 -14.57
CA SER A 246 -5.32 7.70 -14.85
C SER A 246 -4.58 9.01 -15.09
N ALA A 247 -5.13 9.90 -15.90
CA ALA A 247 -4.54 11.21 -16.16
C ALA A 247 -4.43 12.05 -14.87
N GLY A 248 -5.43 11.97 -14.00
CA GLY A 248 -5.48 12.72 -12.76
C GLY A 248 -4.45 12.29 -11.72
N ILE A 249 -4.14 10.99 -11.64
CA ILE A 249 -3.16 10.48 -10.66
C ILE A 249 -1.73 10.38 -11.23
N GLU A 250 -1.56 10.47 -12.55
CA GLU A 250 -0.28 10.30 -13.23
C GLU A 250 0.81 11.29 -12.78
N PRO A 251 0.53 12.59 -12.59
CA PRO A 251 1.54 13.54 -12.10
C PRO A 251 2.15 13.12 -10.77
N GLN A 252 1.31 12.65 -9.84
CA GLN A 252 1.75 12.20 -8.53
C GLN A 252 2.51 10.87 -8.59
N ILE A 253 2.06 9.93 -9.43
CA ILE A 253 2.80 8.68 -9.68
C ILE A 253 4.21 8.98 -10.19
N ARG A 254 4.35 9.89 -11.18
CA ARG A 254 5.67 10.31 -11.69
C ARG A 254 6.52 10.92 -10.60
N GLN A 255 5.96 11.83 -9.81
CA GLN A 255 6.67 12.46 -8.70
C GLN A 255 7.19 11.43 -7.71
N ILE A 256 6.33 10.49 -7.27
CA ILE A 256 6.69 9.44 -6.31
C ILE A 256 7.78 8.54 -6.88
N LEU A 257 7.68 8.12 -8.14
CA LEU A 257 8.66 7.26 -8.79
C LEU A 257 9.99 7.98 -9.10
N ALA A 258 10.01 9.30 -9.19
CA ALA A 258 11.23 10.08 -9.37
C ALA A 258 11.99 10.33 -8.05
N MET A 259 11.38 10.09 -6.90
CA MET A 259 12.05 10.24 -5.59
C MET A 259 13.13 9.16 -5.43
N PRO A 260 14.28 9.50 -4.81
CA PRO A 260 15.40 8.60 -4.56
C PRO A 260 15.03 7.40 -3.66
#